data_f0f7c8542d9cf127287cabe5ce818a0f
#
_entry.id   f0f7c8542d9cf127287cabe5ce818a0f
#
_cell.length_a   1.000
_cell.length_b   1.000
_cell.length_c   1.000
_cell.angle_alpha   90.00
_cell.angle_beta   90.00
_cell.angle_gamma   90.00
#
_symmetry.space_group_name_H-M   'P 1'
#
loop_
_entity.id
_entity.type
_entity.pdbx_description
1 polymer ?
#
loop_
_entity_poly.entity_id
_entity_poly.type
_entity_poly.pdbx_seq_one_letter_code
_entity_poly.pdbx_strand_id
1 'polypeptide(L)'
;MSAVNHYRLPVPKAKLTHIDRTSSPAHTGKLRNAIDFIVPEDTPVLAAAEGIVTYVKDDSNLGGFNVIYWNHTNFIVIMHKNGEYSRYDHLAYRSSKVSVGQHVAASQEIARVGMTGYTFTPHLHFQVFVFTGINIWTDFTTVEVRNFID
;
A
#
# COMPACT_ATOMS: atom_id res chain seq x y z
N MET A 1 -8.17 -0.25 16.41
CA MET A 1 -8.34 -1.70 16.11
C MET A 1 -7.03 -2.22 15.53
N SER A 2 -6.58 -3.37 16.00
CA SER A 2 -5.35 -4.00 15.51
C SER A 2 -5.67 -5.04 14.45
N ALA A 3 -4.73 -5.25 13.52
CA ALA A 3 -4.82 -6.30 12.53
C ALA A 3 -4.84 -7.67 13.20
N VAL A 4 -5.65 -8.58 12.66
CA VAL A 4 -5.75 -9.97 13.11
C VAL A 4 -4.67 -10.82 12.44
N ASN A 5 -4.41 -10.58 11.16
CA ASN A 5 -3.40 -11.32 10.40
C ASN A 5 -1.99 -10.82 10.74
N HIS A 6 -1.01 -11.65 10.43
CA HIS A 6 0.41 -11.28 10.52
C HIS A 6 0.90 -10.85 9.13
N TYR A 7 1.63 -9.76 9.09
CA TYR A 7 2.11 -9.15 7.84
C TYR A 7 3.64 -9.09 7.83
N ARG A 8 4.21 -9.28 6.64
CA ARG A 8 5.64 -9.12 6.37
C ARG A 8 5.90 -7.73 5.83
N LEU A 9 7.14 -7.27 5.91
CA LEU A 9 7.53 -5.99 5.31
C LEU A 9 7.15 -5.99 3.82
N PRO A 10 6.46 -4.94 3.35
CA PRO A 10 6.07 -4.85 1.93
C PRO A 10 7.19 -4.34 1.03
N VAL A 11 8.40 -4.19 1.55
CA VAL A 11 9.61 -3.80 0.82
C VAL A 11 10.78 -4.61 1.34
N PRO A 12 11.85 -4.81 0.54
CA PRO A 12 13.06 -5.47 1.04
C PRO A 12 13.67 -4.68 2.18
N LYS A 13 13.97 -5.35 3.28
CA LYS A 13 14.56 -4.74 4.48
C LYS A 13 15.86 -4.00 4.16
N ALA A 14 16.66 -4.54 3.23
CA ALA A 14 17.93 -3.94 2.83
C ALA A 14 17.77 -2.57 2.15
N LYS A 15 16.60 -2.27 1.59
CA LYS A 15 16.32 -0.98 0.93
C LYS A 15 15.67 0.03 1.86
N LEU A 16 15.23 -0.40 3.04
CA LEU A 16 14.44 0.42 3.95
C LEU A 16 15.35 1.40 4.70
N THR A 17 15.07 2.70 4.56
CA THR A 17 15.75 3.75 5.29
C THR A 17 15.03 4.05 6.60
N HIS A 18 13.69 4.13 6.57
CA HIS A 18 12.91 4.59 7.72
C HIS A 18 11.46 4.15 7.56
N ILE A 19 10.79 3.87 8.68
CA ILE A 19 9.35 3.60 8.74
C ILE A 19 8.70 4.81 9.41
N ASP A 20 7.79 5.47 8.71
CA ASP A 20 7.12 6.66 9.21
C ASP A 20 5.64 6.35 9.48
N ARG A 21 5.26 6.48 10.75
CA ARG A 21 3.87 6.31 11.21
C ARG A 21 3.26 7.62 11.69
N THR A 22 3.91 8.76 11.45
CA THR A 22 3.48 10.04 11.96
C THR A 22 2.20 10.51 11.27
N SER A 23 1.43 11.35 11.99
CA SER A 23 0.21 11.95 11.46
C SER A 23 0.54 12.90 10.31
N SER A 24 -0.22 12.79 9.23
CA SER A 24 -0.18 13.67 8.07
C SER A 24 -1.56 13.63 7.43
N PRO A 25 -1.86 14.45 6.41
CA PRO A 25 -3.15 14.34 5.70
C PRO A 25 -3.45 12.93 5.19
N ALA A 26 -2.41 12.15 4.85
CA ALA A 26 -2.56 10.77 4.39
C ALA A 26 -2.60 9.74 5.54
N HIS A 27 -2.47 10.17 6.81
CA HIS A 27 -2.40 9.29 7.99
C HIS A 27 -3.36 9.76 9.09
N THR A 28 -4.48 10.35 8.72
CA THR A 28 -5.49 10.84 9.67
C THR A 28 -6.87 10.25 9.36
N GLY A 29 -7.78 10.30 10.32
CA GLY A 29 -9.12 9.77 10.16
C GLY A 29 -9.10 8.28 9.87
N LYS A 30 -9.77 7.85 8.80
CA LYS A 30 -9.80 6.44 8.41
C LYS A 30 -8.43 5.94 7.91
N LEU A 31 -7.47 6.83 7.61
CA LEU A 31 -6.11 6.49 7.19
C LEU A 31 -5.09 6.55 8.33
N ARG A 32 -5.53 6.74 9.57
CA ARG A 32 -4.62 6.99 10.70
C ARG A 32 -3.61 5.87 10.97
N ASN A 33 -3.88 4.65 10.52
CA ASN A 33 -2.97 3.52 10.70
C ASN A 33 -2.14 3.22 9.44
N ALA A 34 -2.14 4.12 8.47
CA ALA A 34 -1.28 4.00 7.30
C ALA A 34 0.18 4.19 7.70
N ILE A 35 1.07 3.58 6.94
CA ILE A 35 2.50 3.55 7.22
C ILE A 35 3.23 3.91 5.94
N ASP A 36 4.21 4.82 6.02
CA ASP A 36 5.10 5.11 4.91
C ASP A 36 6.43 4.40 5.12
N PHE A 37 6.82 3.59 4.14
CA PHE A 37 8.13 2.94 4.10
C PHE A 37 9.02 3.77 3.19
N ILE A 38 10.02 4.44 3.78
CA ILE A 38 10.93 5.32 3.03
C ILE A 38 12.00 4.46 2.38
N VAL A 39 11.96 4.39 1.07
CA VAL A 39 12.82 3.54 0.23
C VAL A 39 13.14 4.31 -1.05
N PRO A 40 14.22 3.96 -1.76
CA PRO A 40 14.51 4.56 -3.07
C PRO A 40 13.42 4.25 -4.10
N GLU A 41 13.32 5.11 -5.10
CA GLU A 41 12.49 4.84 -6.28
C GLU A 41 12.95 3.54 -6.94
N ASP A 42 12.02 2.81 -7.58
CA ASP A 42 12.22 1.49 -8.19
C ASP A 42 12.47 0.33 -7.21
N THR A 43 12.39 0.57 -5.90
CA THR A 43 12.42 -0.52 -4.92
C THR A 43 11.28 -1.50 -5.19
N PRO A 44 11.51 -2.83 -5.15
CA PRO A 44 10.43 -3.79 -5.29
C PRO A 44 9.38 -3.64 -4.18
N VAL A 45 8.11 -3.73 -4.57
CA VAL A 45 6.98 -3.80 -3.64
C VAL A 45 6.58 -5.26 -3.51
N LEU A 46 6.46 -5.73 -2.28
CA LEU A 46 6.21 -7.13 -1.96
C LEU A 46 4.82 -7.28 -1.32
N ALA A 47 4.11 -8.35 -1.67
CA ALA A 47 2.86 -8.67 -1.00
C ALA A 47 3.15 -8.92 0.49
N ALA A 48 2.46 -8.20 1.37
CA ALA A 48 2.70 -8.29 2.81
C ALA A 48 2.17 -9.60 3.42
N ALA A 49 1.26 -10.26 2.74
CA ALA A 49 0.72 -11.57 3.12
C ALA A 49 0.12 -12.23 1.87
N GLU A 50 -0.10 -13.54 1.98
CA GLU A 50 -0.82 -14.30 0.97
C GLU A 50 -2.22 -13.73 0.74
N GLY A 51 -2.68 -13.73 -0.51
CA GLY A 51 -4.04 -13.30 -0.80
C GLY A 51 -4.36 -13.29 -2.29
N ILE A 52 -5.48 -12.64 -2.60
CA ILE A 52 -5.99 -12.49 -3.96
C ILE A 52 -5.99 -11.01 -4.32
N VAL A 53 -5.44 -10.67 -5.46
CA VAL A 53 -5.42 -9.29 -5.97
C VAL A 53 -6.85 -8.89 -6.35
N THR A 54 -7.36 -7.80 -5.77
CA THR A 54 -8.72 -7.32 -6.04
C THR A 54 -8.77 -6.02 -6.83
N TYR A 55 -7.66 -5.28 -6.88
CA TYR A 55 -7.60 -4.04 -7.64
C TYR A 55 -6.17 -3.75 -8.10
N VAL A 56 -6.02 -3.26 -9.33
CA VAL A 56 -4.74 -2.83 -9.89
C VAL A 56 -4.94 -1.56 -10.68
N LYS A 57 -4.17 -0.53 -10.37
CA LYS A 57 -4.04 0.69 -11.17
C LYS A 57 -2.55 1.00 -11.32
N ASP A 58 -2.04 0.97 -12.54
CA ASP A 58 -0.64 1.33 -12.82
C ASP A 58 -0.48 2.18 -14.09
N ASP A 59 -1.56 2.83 -14.52
CA ASP A 59 -1.60 3.58 -15.77
C ASP A 59 -1.29 5.07 -15.62
N SER A 60 -0.97 5.54 -14.41
CA SER A 60 -0.62 6.93 -14.16
C SER A 60 0.89 7.14 -14.19
N ASN A 61 1.33 8.23 -14.81
CA ASN A 61 2.71 8.71 -14.73
C ASN A 61 2.77 10.12 -14.11
N LEU A 62 1.72 10.51 -13.37
CA LEU A 62 1.58 11.84 -12.80
C LEU A 62 1.76 11.79 -11.29
N GLY A 63 2.57 12.71 -10.77
CA GLY A 63 2.79 12.82 -9.33
C GLY A 63 3.62 14.04 -8.99
N GLY A 64 3.57 14.43 -7.72
CA GLY A 64 4.32 15.54 -7.19
C GLY A 64 3.71 16.08 -5.90
N PHE A 65 4.37 17.10 -5.33
CA PHE A 65 3.92 17.73 -4.09
C PHE A 65 2.85 18.79 -4.37
N ASN A 66 1.70 18.32 -4.87
CA ASN A 66 0.53 19.16 -5.12
C ASN A 66 -0.72 18.29 -4.98
N VAL A 67 -1.71 18.80 -4.28
CA VAL A 67 -2.97 18.09 -3.99
C VAL A 67 -3.72 17.66 -5.27
N ILE A 68 -3.47 18.31 -6.41
CA ILE A 68 -4.08 17.92 -7.69
C ILE A 68 -3.70 16.50 -8.11
N TYR A 69 -2.59 15.95 -7.60
CA TYR A 69 -2.15 14.59 -7.90
C TYR A 69 -2.78 13.53 -7.01
N TRP A 70 -3.61 13.89 -6.04
CA TRP A 70 -4.18 12.96 -5.07
C TRP A 70 -4.80 11.71 -5.72
N ASN A 71 -5.57 11.91 -6.81
CA ASN A 71 -6.25 10.82 -7.51
C ASN A 71 -5.41 10.16 -8.61
N HIS A 72 -4.14 10.52 -8.74
CA HIS A 72 -3.25 9.99 -9.77
C HIS A 72 -2.29 8.93 -9.23
N THR A 73 -2.45 8.50 -8.00
CA THR A 73 -1.63 7.43 -7.43
C THR A 73 -1.93 6.10 -8.09
N ASN A 74 -0.88 5.37 -8.46
CA ASN A 74 -1.02 3.97 -8.82
C ASN A 74 -1.05 3.12 -7.56
N PHE A 75 -1.92 2.12 -7.52
CA PHE A 75 -2.04 1.28 -6.34
C PHE A 75 -2.55 -0.11 -6.64
N ILE A 76 -2.26 -1.03 -5.73
CA ILE A 76 -2.73 -2.42 -5.75
C ILE A 76 -3.41 -2.70 -4.42
N VAL A 77 -4.49 -3.48 -4.46
CA VAL A 77 -5.19 -3.97 -3.27
C VAL A 77 -5.20 -5.50 -3.30
N ILE A 78 -4.87 -6.10 -2.17
CA ILE A 78 -4.88 -7.55 -1.97
C ILE A 78 -5.86 -7.90 -0.84
N MET A 79 -6.71 -8.88 -1.10
CA MET A 79 -7.65 -9.43 -0.12
C MET A 79 -6.99 -10.59 0.62
N HIS A 80 -7.05 -10.55 1.94
CA HIS A 80 -6.52 -11.59 2.82
C HIS A 80 -7.64 -12.28 3.59
N LYS A 81 -7.29 -13.29 4.37
CA LYS A 81 -8.24 -13.94 5.30
C LYS A 81 -8.72 -12.94 6.37
N ASN A 82 -9.79 -13.29 7.09
CA ASN A 82 -10.34 -12.50 8.19
C ASN A 82 -10.88 -11.13 7.79
N GLY A 83 -11.25 -10.95 6.52
CA GLY A 83 -11.82 -9.69 6.04
C GLY A 83 -10.85 -8.52 5.99
N GLU A 84 -9.55 -8.77 6.04
CA GLU A 84 -8.52 -7.74 5.96
C GLU A 84 -7.97 -7.61 4.54
N TYR A 85 -7.64 -6.38 4.16
CA TYR A 85 -7.09 -6.04 2.85
C TYR A 85 -5.83 -5.22 3.06
N SER A 86 -4.87 -5.35 2.15
CA SER A 86 -3.69 -4.47 2.12
C SER A 86 -3.70 -3.64 0.85
N ARG A 87 -3.22 -2.40 0.97
CA ARG A 87 -3.15 -1.46 -0.14
C ARG A 87 -1.76 -0.85 -0.20
N TYR A 88 -1.24 -0.71 -1.43
CA TYR A 88 0.12 -0.29 -1.76
C TYR A 88 0.03 0.87 -2.75
N ASP A 89 0.45 2.07 -2.37
CA ASP A 89 0.29 3.29 -3.16
C ASP A 89 1.61 3.89 -3.62
N HIS A 90 1.51 4.82 -4.56
CA HIS A 90 2.61 5.54 -5.19
C HIS A 90 3.48 4.65 -6.07
N LEU A 91 2.86 3.66 -6.68
CA LEU A 91 3.57 2.70 -7.52
C LEU A 91 4.02 3.34 -8.84
N ALA A 92 5.12 2.83 -9.38
CA ALA A 92 5.67 3.28 -10.65
C ALA A 92 4.73 2.97 -11.81
N TYR A 93 4.77 3.83 -12.82
CA TYR A 93 4.02 3.66 -14.06
C TYR A 93 4.34 2.31 -14.70
N ARG A 94 3.28 1.54 -15.04
CA ARG A 94 3.38 0.24 -15.70
C ARG A 94 4.24 -0.79 -14.94
N SER A 95 4.32 -0.68 -13.61
CA SER A 95 5.16 -1.58 -12.82
C SER A 95 4.44 -2.80 -12.26
N SER A 96 3.11 -2.89 -12.37
CA SER A 96 2.38 -4.04 -11.83
C SER A 96 2.82 -5.33 -12.49
N LYS A 97 3.15 -6.32 -11.66
CA LYS A 97 3.47 -7.69 -12.08
C LYS A 97 2.31 -8.65 -11.87
N VAL A 98 1.16 -8.12 -11.45
CA VAL A 98 -0.01 -8.94 -11.09
C VAL A 98 -1.27 -8.36 -11.73
N SER A 99 -2.28 -9.21 -11.84
CA SER A 99 -3.60 -8.85 -12.38
C SER A 99 -4.68 -9.17 -11.35
N VAL A 100 -5.82 -8.48 -11.47
CA VAL A 100 -6.99 -8.75 -10.63
C VAL A 100 -7.38 -10.22 -10.73
N GLY A 101 -7.64 -10.85 -9.60
CA GLY A 101 -7.99 -12.26 -9.48
C GLY A 101 -6.78 -13.19 -9.28
N GLN A 102 -5.57 -12.70 -9.42
CA GLN A 102 -4.37 -13.51 -9.25
C GLN A 102 -4.10 -13.77 -7.77
N HIS A 103 -3.76 -15.02 -7.45
CA HIS A 103 -3.27 -15.39 -6.12
C HIS A 103 -1.79 -15.00 -6.01
N VAL A 104 -1.43 -14.41 -4.88
CA VAL A 104 -0.04 -14.04 -4.57
C VAL A 104 0.39 -14.67 -3.25
N ALA A 105 1.67 -15.04 -3.18
CA ALA A 105 2.29 -15.52 -1.95
C ALA A 105 2.82 -14.33 -1.13
N ALA A 106 2.97 -14.53 0.17
CA ALA A 106 3.65 -13.53 1.01
C ALA A 106 5.06 -13.28 0.48
N SER A 107 5.48 -12.03 0.45
CA SER A 107 6.78 -11.56 -0.05
C SER A 107 6.98 -11.68 -1.57
N GLN A 108 5.96 -12.05 -2.32
CA GLN A 108 6.01 -12.03 -3.78
C GLN A 108 6.10 -10.59 -4.28
N GLU A 109 6.98 -10.31 -5.24
CA GLU A 109 7.07 -8.99 -5.86
C GLU A 109 5.82 -8.72 -6.70
N ILE A 110 5.17 -7.57 -6.45
CA ILE A 110 3.92 -7.21 -7.15
C ILE A 110 4.03 -5.93 -7.98
N ALA A 111 5.02 -5.07 -7.70
CA ALA A 111 5.22 -3.80 -8.41
C ALA A 111 6.55 -3.18 -7.98
N ARG A 112 6.77 -1.91 -8.37
CA ARG A 112 7.92 -1.12 -7.92
C ARG A 112 7.45 0.23 -7.38
N VAL A 113 8.21 0.78 -6.43
CA VAL A 113 7.97 2.10 -5.86
C VAL A 113 8.22 3.17 -6.92
N GLY A 114 7.29 4.09 -7.05
CA GLY A 114 7.40 5.26 -7.92
C GLY A 114 7.13 6.55 -7.16
N MET A 115 6.65 7.54 -7.91
CA MET A 115 6.32 8.87 -7.37
C MET A 115 4.94 9.33 -7.85
N THR A 116 4.05 8.41 -8.18
CA THR A 116 2.70 8.76 -8.64
C THR A 116 1.82 9.17 -7.46
N GLY A 117 0.88 10.09 -7.73
CA GLY A 117 0.00 10.63 -6.71
C GLY A 117 0.59 11.81 -5.96
N TYR A 118 -0.01 12.13 -4.82
CA TYR A 118 0.42 13.26 -3.97
C TYR A 118 1.58 12.83 -3.09
N THR A 119 2.79 13.13 -3.52
CA THR A 119 4.01 12.76 -2.80
C THR A 119 5.18 13.69 -3.19
N PHE A 120 6.13 13.88 -2.29
CA PHE A 120 7.33 14.69 -2.57
C PHE A 120 8.64 13.91 -2.37
N THR A 121 8.57 12.67 -1.91
CA THR A 121 9.75 11.82 -1.70
C THR A 121 9.39 10.38 -2.05
N PRO A 122 10.32 9.60 -2.61
CA PRO A 122 10.07 8.19 -2.87
C PRO A 122 9.73 7.44 -1.59
N HIS A 123 8.60 6.75 -1.58
CA HIS A 123 8.18 5.91 -0.46
C HIS A 123 7.05 4.99 -0.91
N LEU A 124 6.82 3.95 -0.15
CA LEU A 124 5.63 3.13 -0.27
C LEU A 124 4.64 3.57 0.82
N HIS A 125 3.47 4.07 0.42
CA HIS A 125 2.34 4.25 1.33
C HIS A 125 1.62 2.91 1.43
N PHE A 126 1.51 2.38 2.65
CA PHE A 126 0.96 1.06 2.92
C PHE A 126 -0.11 1.14 4.00
N GLN A 127 -1.20 0.42 3.81
CA GLN A 127 -2.23 0.30 4.83
C GLN A 127 -2.89 -1.05 4.79
N VAL A 128 -3.30 -1.54 5.96
CA VAL A 128 -4.21 -2.67 6.11
C VAL A 128 -5.54 -2.10 6.56
N PHE A 129 -6.63 -2.57 5.97
CA PHE A 129 -7.95 -2.01 6.25
C PHE A 129 -9.03 -3.10 6.21
N VAL A 130 -10.19 -2.76 6.79
CA VAL A 130 -11.41 -3.56 6.73
C VAL A 130 -12.52 -2.68 6.21
N PHE A 131 -13.51 -3.29 5.54
CA PHE A 131 -14.70 -2.58 5.10
C PHE A 131 -15.66 -2.41 6.26
N THR A 132 -16.29 -1.23 6.33
CA THR A 132 -17.27 -0.87 7.36
C THR A 132 -18.68 -0.76 6.81
N GLY A 133 -18.85 -0.86 5.48
CA GLY A 133 -20.12 -0.80 4.77
C GLY A 133 -19.96 -1.34 3.37
N ILE A 134 -20.84 -0.95 2.46
CA ILE A 134 -20.89 -1.50 1.09
C ILE A 134 -20.18 -0.67 0.04
N ASN A 135 -19.88 0.61 0.32
CA ASN A 135 -19.16 1.45 -0.64
C ASN A 135 -17.67 1.21 -0.47
N ILE A 136 -17.05 0.50 -1.43
CA ILE A 136 -15.63 0.10 -1.36
C ILE A 136 -14.66 1.28 -1.36
N TRP A 137 -15.09 2.47 -1.78
CA TRP A 137 -14.22 3.64 -1.86
C TRP A 137 -14.27 4.51 -0.60
N THR A 138 -15.35 4.44 0.16
CA THR A 138 -15.56 5.34 1.31
C THR A 138 -15.79 4.58 2.63
N ASP A 139 -16.31 3.35 2.58
CA ASP A 139 -16.72 2.62 3.77
C ASP A 139 -15.63 1.65 4.23
N PHE A 140 -14.52 2.21 4.72
CA PHE A 140 -13.41 1.43 5.25
C PHE A 140 -12.76 2.15 6.43
N THR A 141 -12.02 1.40 7.24
CA THR A 141 -11.12 1.96 8.24
C THR A 141 -9.81 1.16 8.26
N THR A 142 -8.70 1.87 8.46
CA THR A 142 -7.41 1.20 8.61
C THR A 142 -7.31 0.52 9.97
N VAL A 143 -6.56 -0.58 10.01
CA VAL A 143 -6.24 -1.31 11.24
C VAL A 143 -4.74 -1.24 11.48
N GLU A 144 -4.35 -1.26 12.76
CA GLU A 144 -2.95 -1.09 13.14
C GLU A 144 -2.16 -2.38 12.92
N VAL A 145 -1.06 -2.28 12.20
CA VAL A 145 -0.05 -3.34 12.10
C VAL A 145 1.13 -2.92 12.98
N ARG A 146 1.20 -3.46 14.19
CA ARG A 146 2.22 -3.04 15.17
C ARG A 146 3.60 -3.54 14.80
N ASN A 147 3.68 -4.80 14.39
CA ASN A 147 4.94 -5.47 14.08
C ASN A 147 4.82 -6.22 12.76
N PHE A 148 5.90 -6.22 12.01
CA PHE A 148 6.01 -7.02 10.80
C PHE A 148 6.86 -8.24 11.09
N ILE A 149 6.43 -9.41 10.62
CA ILE A 149 7.20 -10.65 10.75
C ILE A 149 8.20 -10.78 9.61
N ASP A 150 9.24 -11.56 9.83
CA ASP A 150 10.27 -11.82 8.81
C ASP A 150 9.81 -12.87 7.79
#